data_72b9fac1f9bf0700a89fa01b70a485e0
#
_entry.id   72b9fac1f9bf0700a89fa01b70a485e0
#
_cell.length_a   1.000
_cell.length_b   1.000
_cell.length_c   1.000
_cell.angle_alpha   90.00
_cell.angle_beta   90.00
_cell.angle_gamma   90.00
#
_symmetry.space_group_name_H-M   'P 1'
#
loop_
_entity.id
_entity.type
_entity.pdbx_description
1 polymer ?
#
loop_
_entity_poly.entity_id
_entity_poly.type
_entity_poly.pdbx_seq_one_letter_code
_entity_poly.pdbx_strand_id
1 'polypeptide(L)'
;MPRPASTVVTSKPARVVLGLLRLAVGFVFLWSFLDKTFGLHYSTGPSRAWINGGTPAQSYLTGATTGKPLASFFESLAVPAMDWLFMMGLLGIGVALVLGIGTRLAAVAGVVMLGFMYAAVAPWVWGSLNPVVNEHLVYALVLILIPLTSAGDTLGLGSWWKGLGLVTKLPFLI
;
A
#
# COMPACT_ATOMS: atom_id res chain seq x y z
N MET A 1 -12.39 -30.21 13.12
CA MET A 1 -12.06 -30.13 11.69
C MET A 1 -12.14 -28.68 11.26
N PRO A 2 -11.09 -28.05 10.71
CA PRO A 2 -11.18 -26.70 10.17
C PRO A 2 -12.17 -26.75 8.99
N ARG A 3 -13.13 -25.82 8.98
CA ARG A 3 -14.00 -25.64 7.82
C ARG A 3 -13.12 -25.34 6.60
N PRO A 4 -13.31 -26.03 5.45
CA PRO A 4 -12.63 -25.64 4.24
C PRO A 4 -13.01 -24.19 3.95
N ALA A 5 -12.00 -23.33 3.83
CA ALA A 5 -12.23 -21.96 3.41
C ALA A 5 -12.97 -22.02 2.08
N SER A 6 -14.21 -21.54 2.05
CA SER A 6 -14.97 -21.40 0.80
C SER A 6 -14.14 -20.50 -0.11
N THR A 7 -13.54 -21.07 -1.15
CA THR A 7 -12.76 -20.30 -2.11
C THR A 7 -13.76 -19.47 -2.92
N VAL A 8 -13.81 -18.17 -2.65
CA VAL A 8 -14.65 -17.21 -3.38
C VAL A 8 -14.37 -17.28 -4.88
N VAL A 9 -13.10 -17.53 -5.24
CA VAL A 9 -12.68 -17.73 -6.63
C VAL A 9 -12.34 -19.18 -6.86
N THR A 10 -13.15 -19.89 -7.65
CA THR A 10 -13.01 -21.33 -7.93
C THR A 10 -12.01 -21.62 -9.06
N SER A 11 -11.88 -20.74 -10.04
CA SER A 11 -10.98 -20.87 -11.18
C SER A 11 -9.50 -20.80 -10.75
N LYS A 12 -8.74 -21.86 -10.99
CA LYS A 12 -7.30 -21.91 -10.72
C LYS A 12 -6.51 -20.79 -11.44
N PRO A 13 -6.69 -20.55 -12.75
CA PRO A 13 -6.01 -19.44 -13.43
C PRO A 13 -6.32 -18.08 -12.81
N ALA A 14 -7.58 -17.83 -12.45
CA ALA A 14 -7.96 -16.57 -11.82
C ALA A 14 -7.27 -16.38 -10.46
N ARG A 15 -7.15 -17.44 -9.65
CA ARG A 15 -6.42 -17.39 -8.37
C ARG A 15 -4.94 -17.08 -8.56
N VAL A 16 -4.30 -17.66 -9.59
CA VAL A 16 -2.89 -17.38 -9.90
C VAL A 16 -2.72 -15.92 -10.30
N VAL A 17 -3.57 -15.41 -11.19
CA VAL A 17 -3.53 -13.99 -11.61
C VAL A 17 -3.73 -13.05 -10.42
N LEU A 18 -4.68 -13.34 -9.53
CA LEU A 18 -4.89 -12.56 -8.30
C LEU A 18 -3.68 -12.61 -7.35
N GLY A 19 -3.04 -13.79 -7.23
CA GLY A 19 -1.79 -13.93 -6.48
C GLY A 19 -0.65 -13.10 -7.07
N LEU A 20 -0.50 -13.11 -8.40
CA LEU A 20 0.49 -12.27 -9.11
C LEU A 20 0.19 -10.77 -8.97
N LEU A 21 -1.09 -10.38 -9.07
CA LEU A 21 -1.51 -9.00 -8.88
C LEU A 21 -1.18 -8.51 -7.47
N ARG A 22 -1.41 -9.35 -6.44
CA ARG A 22 -1.02 -9.07 -5.06
C ARG A 22 0.49 -8.87 -4.93
N LEU A 23 1.28 -9.76 -5.54
CA LEU A 23 2.76 -9.64 -5.52
C LEU A 23 3.22 -8.36 -6.22
N ALA A 24 2.64 -8.02 -7.37
CA ALA A 24 2.97 -6.81 -8.11
C ALA A 24 2.68 -5.55 -7.28
N VAL A 25 1.48 -5.44 -6.69
CA VAL A 25 1.13 -4.29 -5.83
C VAL A 25 1.98 -4.29 -4.56
N GLY A 26 2.22 -5.43 -3.94
CA GLY A 26 3.13 -5.54 -2.79
C GLY A 26 4.53 -5.03 -3.11
N PHE A 27 5.03 -5.35 -4.31
CA PHE A 27 6.33 -4.87 -4.77
C PHE A 27 6.34 -3.35 -5.04
N VAL A 28 5.24 -2.75 -5.49
CA VAL A 28 5.13 -1.28 -5.64
C VAL A 28 5.40 -0.58 -4.30
N PHE A 29 4.77 -1.05 -3.20
CA PHE A 29 4.99 -0.50 -1.86
C PHE A 29 6.40 -0.77 -1.35
N LEU A 30 6.86 -2.02 -1.46
CA LEU A 30 8.19 -2.43 -0.99
C LEU A 30 9.29 -1.71 -1.75
N TRP A 31 9.17 -1.60 -3.08
CA TRP A 31 10.12 -0.86 -3.89
C TRP A 31 10.17 0.62 -3.54
N SER A 32 9.00 1.24 -3.33
CA SER A 32 8.91 2.62 -2.89
C SER A 32 9.62 2.84 -1.55
N PHE A 33 9.50 1.90 -0.61
CA PHE A 33 10.25 1.93 0.64
C PHE A 33 11.77 1.84 0.40
N LEU A 34 12.22 0.89 -0.41
CA LEU A 34 13.65 0.68 -0.69
C LEU A 34 14.28 1.88 -1.39
N ASP A 35 13.63 2.39 -2.43
CA ASP A 35 14.13 3.56 -3.19
C ASP A 35 14.21 4.80 -2.30
N LYS A 36 13.19 5.06 -1.46
CA LYS A 36 13.20 6.19 -0.52
C LYS A 36 14.21 6.02 0.61
N THR A 37 14.43 4.80 1.06
CA THR A 37 15.40 4.51 2.13
C THR A 37 16.83 4.71 1.64
N PHE A 38 17.17 4.14 0.49
CA PHE A 38 18.55 4.03 0.02
C PHE A 38 18.92 5.03 -1.09
N GLY A 39 17.96 5.73 -1.68
CA GLY A 39 18.20 6.67 -2.76
C GLY A 39 18.67 5.99 -4.05
N LEU A 40 17.89 5.02 -4.54
CA LEU A 40 18.25 4.14 -5.66
C LEU A 40 18.12 4.78 -7.04
N HIS A 41 17.94 6.10 -7.13
CA HIS A 41 17.82 6.89 -8.35
C HIS A 41 16.58 6.66 -9.22
N TYR A 42 15.53 6.00 -8.70
CA TYR A 42 14.25 5.91 -9.41
C TYR A 42 13.39 7.14 -9.13
N SER A 43 12.87 7.30 -7.93
CA SER A 43 12.14 8.50 -7.50
C SER A 43 12.93 9.33 -6.49
N THR A 44 13.95 8.73 -5.86
CA THR A 44 14.73 9.33 -4.79
C THR A 44 16.24 9.21 -5.08
N GLY A 45 16.93 10.35 -5.19
CA GLY A 45 18.39 10.34 -5.28
C GLY A 45 19.06 10.20 -3.90
N PRO A 46 20.37 9.86 -3.84
CA PRO A 46 21.09 9.60 -2.59
C PRO A 46 21.04 10.75 -1.58
N SER A 47 21.08 12.00 -2.05
CA SER A 47 21.02 13.19 -1.17
C SER A 47 19.67 13.37 -0.48
N ARG A 48 18.61 12.73 -0.99
CA ARG A 48 17.25 12.75 -0.42
C ARG A 48 16.87 11.42 0.21
N ALA A 49 17.80 10.47 0.28
CA ALA A 49 17.56 9.17 0.90
C ALA A 49 17.26 9.33 2.40
N TRP A 50 16.30 8.56 2.91
CA TRP A 50 15.89 8.65 4.30
C TRP A 50 17.02 8.36 5.29
N ILE A 51 17.89 7.38 4.98
CA ILE A 51 19.09 7.08 5.78
C ILE A 51 20.11 8.23 5.80
N ASN A 52 20.05 9.15 4.84
CA ASN A 52 20.90 10.34 4.75
C ASN A 52 20.22 11.62 5.28
N GLY A 53 19.12 11.46 6.05
CA GLY A 53 18.37 12.58 6.62
C GLY A 53 17.29 13.17 5.70
N GLY A 54 16.98 12.51 4.60
CA GLY A 54 15.84 12.90 3.74
C GLY A 54 14.51 12.79 4.48
N THR A 55 13.51 13.54 4.00
CA THR A 55 12.18 13.66 4.61
C THR A 55 11.10 13.23 3.60
N PRO A 56 10.92 11.91 3.36
CA PRO A 56 10.11 11.41 2.25
C PRO A 56 8.65 11.86 2.29
N ALA A 57 7.99 11.78 3.47
CA ALA A 57 6.60 12.20 3.61
C ALA A 57 6.48 13.73 3.60
N GLN A 58 7.31 14.44 4.34
CA GLN A 58 7.28 15.90 4.37
C GLN A 58 7.50 16.48 2.97
N SER A 59 8.51 15.99 2.23
CA SER A 59 8.78 16.40 0.85
C SER A 59 7.61 16.13 -0.09
N TYR A 60 6.91 15.00 0.08
CA TYR A 60 5.72 14.69 -0.69
C TYR A 60 4.55 15.61 -0.35
N LEU A 61 4.27 15.79 0.96
CA LEU A 61 3.15 16.60 1.45
C LEU A 61 3.27 18.08 1.07
N THR A 62 4.47 18.63 1.01
CA THR A 62 4.70 20.00 0.57
C THR A 62 4.80 20.14 -0.95
N GLY A 63 5.45 19.19 -1.63
CA GLY A 63 5.71 19.26 -3.08
C GLY A 63 4.48 18.90 -3.91
N ALA A 64 3.80 17.79 -3.61
CA ALA A 64 2.65 17.32 -4.39
C ALA A 64 1.40 18.20 -4.24
N THR A 65 1.32 18.95 -3.15
CA THR A 65 0.15 19.79 -2.82
C THR A 65 0.29 21.24 -3.24
N THR A 66 1.47 21.68 -3.67
CA THR A 66 1.72 23.06 -4.10
C THR A 66 0.68 23.53 -5.13
N GLY A 67 -0.02 24.62 -4.80
CA GLY A 67 -1.08 25.18 -5.63
C GLY A 67 -2.37 24.36 -5.69
N LYS A 68 -2.54 23.36 -4.82
CA LYS A 68 -3.75 22.54 -4.71
C LYS A 68 -4.68 23.02 -3.58
N PRO A 69 -5.99 22.70 -3.64
CA PRO A 69 -6.97 23.19 -2.66
C PRO A 69 -6.69 22.79 -1.20
N LEU A 70 -6.03 21.66 -0.98
CA LEU A 70 -5.73 21.13 0.36
C LEU A 70 -4.27 21.36 0.80
N ALA A 71 -3.52 22.25 0.14
CA ALA A 71 -2.11 22.49 0.42
C ALA A 71 -1.85 22.81 1.90
N SER A 72 -2.54 23.79 2.48
CA SER A 72 -2.34 24.17 3.88
C SER A 72 -2.64 23.05 4.89
N PHE A 73 -3.64 22.21 4.59
CA PHE A 73 -3.93 21.04 5.40
C PHE A 73 -2.76 20.03 5.37
N PHE A 74 -2.26 19.69 4.18
CA PHE A 74 -1.16 18.74 4.03
C PHE A 74 0.17 19.30 4.55
N GLU A 75 0.44 20.59 4.38
CA GLU A 75 1.60 21.26 4.96
C GLU A 75 1.61 21.19 6.48
N SER A 76 0.45 21.30 7.13
CA SER A 76 0.34 21.15 8.59
C SER A 76 0.68 19.73 9.08
N LEU A 77 0.57 18.73 8.22
CA LEU A 77 0.94 17.33 8.49
C LEU A 77 2.42 17.03 8.17
N ALA A 78 3.15 17.96 7.58
CA ALA A 78 4.54 17.77 7.18
C ALA A 78 5.50 17.86 8.39
N VAL A 79 5.39 16.88 9.29
CA VAL A 79 6.19 16.75 10.51
C VAL A 79 7.02 15.47 10.51
N PRO A 80 8.13 15.37 11.24
CA PRO A 80 9.02 14.19 11.24
C PRO A 80 8.31 12.86 11.55
N ALA A 81 7.27 12.87 12.40
CA ALA A 81 6.48 11.69 12.70
C ALA A 81 5.79 11.11 11.45
N MET A 82 5.44 11.96 10.47
CA MET A 82 4.85 11.50 9.22
C MET A 82 5.84 10.75 8.33
N ASP A 83 7.13 11.07 8.37
CA ASP A 83 8.14 10.29 7.63
C ASP A 83 8.20 8.86 8.17
N TRP A 84 8.22 8.69 9.49
CA TRP A 84 8.20 7.37 10.12
C TRP A 84 6.91 6.60 9.80
N LEU A 85 5.75 7.23 9.95
CA LEU A 85 4.46 6.61 9.66
C LEU A 85 4.36 6.16 8.20
N PHE A 86 4.77 7.02 7.28
CA PHE A 86 4.76 6.74 5.84
C PHE A 86 5.72 5.61 5.48
N MET A 87 6.97 5.67 5.95
CA MET A 87 7.98 4.66 5.64
C MET A 87 7.65 3.29 6.24
N MET A 88 7.20 3.25 7.50
CA MET A 88 6.74 2.01 8.13
C MET A 88 5.48 1.46 7.48
N GLY A 89 4.59 2.35 7.02
CA GLY A 89 3.42 1.97 6.22
C GLY A 89 3.82 1.31 4.90
N LEU A 90 4.72 1.92 4.12
CA LEU A 90 5.23 1.34 2.87
C LEU A 90 5.85 -0.04 3.10
N LEU A 91 6.71 -0.17 4.11
CA LEU A 91 7.36 -1.43 4.46
C LEU A 91 6.34 -2.49 4.89
N GLY A 92 5.47 -2.15 5.85
CA GLY A 92 4.50 -3.09 6.42
C GLY A 92 3.50 -3.58 5.39
N ILE A 93 2.93 -2.68 4.59
CA ILE A 93 2.00 -3.04 3.49
C ILE A 93 2.72 -3.90 2.46
N GLY A 94 3.91 -3.46 2.02
CA GLY A 94 4.70 -4.19 1.02
C GLY A 94 5.03 -5.62 1.45
N VAL A 95 5.57 -5.79 2.67
CA VAL A 95 5.92 -7.11 3.23
C VAL A 95 4.67 -7.98 3.42
N ALA A 96 3.60 -7.44 4.00
CA ALA A 96 2.36 -8.18 4.21
C ALA A 96 1.77 -8.70 2.90
N LEU A 97 1.77 -7.85 1.86
CA LEU A 97 1.28 -8.24 0.53
C LEU A 97 2.22 -9.25 -0.15
N VAL A 98 3.53 -9.05 -0.12
CA VAL A 98 4.48 -10.00 -0.75
C VAL A 98 4.39 -11.37 -0.09
N LEU A 99 4.32 -11.43 1.23
CA LEU A 99 4.17 -12.69 1.96
C LEU A 99 2.74 -13.27 1.88
N GLY A 100 1.73 -12.44 1.63
CA GLY A 100 0.31 -12.84 1.61
C GLY A 100 -0.28 -13.04 3.01
N ILE A 101 0.26 -12.38 4.03
CA ILE A 101 -0.19 -12.42 5.43
C ILE A 101 -0.78 -11.08 5.86
N GLY A 102 -1.72 -11.09 6.81
CA GLY A 102 -2.30 -9.83 7.31
C GLY A 102 -2.94 -8.97 6.22
N THR A 103 -3.47 -9.58 5.16
CA THR A 103 -3.90 -8.87 3.95
C THR A 103 -5.05 -7.88 4.19
N ARG A 104 -5.90 -8.12 5.18
CA ARG A 104 -6.95 -7.17 5.56
C ARG A 104 -6.37 -5.90 6.17
N LEU A 105 -5.42 -6.06 7.10
CA LEU A 105 -4.76 -4.92 7.73
C LEU A 105 -3.96 -4.12 6.71
N ALA A 106 -3.20 -4.81 5.84
CA ALA A 106 -2.47 -4.19 4.75
C ALA A 106 -3.39 -3.44 3.78
N ALA A 107 -4.56 -4.00 3.45
CA ALA A 107 -5.54 -3.34 2.59
C ALA A 107 -6.10 -2.06 3.24
N VAL A 108 -6.50 -2.11 4.50
CA VAL A 108 -7.00 -0.91 5.21
C VAL A 108 -5.93 0.17 5.27
N ALA A 109 -4.71 -0.18 5.74
CA ALA A 109 -3.60 0.78 5.83
C ALA A 109 -3.23 1.37 4.46
N GLY A 110 -3.17 0.53 3.43
CA GLY A 110 -2.84 0.96 2.08
C GLY A 110 -3.92 1.82 1.44
N VAL A 111 -5.19 1.48 1.62
CA VAL A 111 -6.32 2.30 1.14
C VAL A 111 -6.32 3.68 1.80
N VAL A 112 -6.08 3.74 3.11
CA VAL A 112 -5.96 5.03 3.82
C VAL A 112 -4.78 5.83 3.27
N MET A 113 -3.59 5.24 3.16
CA MET A 113 -2.40 5.89 2.61
C MET A 113 -2.65 6.41 1.19
N LEU A 114 -3.17 5.57 0.30
CA LEU A 114 -3.46 5.94 -1.09
C LEU A 114 -4.58 6.98 -1.17
N GLY A 115 -5.55 6.95 -0.27
CA GLY A 115 -6.59 7.98 -0.15
C GLY A 115 -6.02 9.36 0.19
N PHE A 116 -5.08 9.43 1.14
CA PHE A 116 -4.35 10.67 1.42
C PHE A 116 -3.52 11.13 0.22
N MET A 117 -2.81 10.23 -0.45
CA MET A 117 -2.04 10.56 -1.66
C MET A 117 -2.94 11.04 -2.80
N TYR A 118 -4.09 10.40 -3.01
CA TYR A 118 -5.09 10.83 -3.98
C TYR A 118 -5.61 12.24 -3.67
N ALA A 119 -5.94 12.51 -2.40
CA ALA A 119 -6.38 13.83 -1.97
C ALA A 119 -5.28 14.90 -2.13
N ALA A 120 -4.01 14.55 -1.86
CA ALA A 120 -2.87 15.45 -2.02
C ALA A 120 -2.66 15.85 -3.49
N VAL A 121 -2.72 14.87 -4.41
CA VAL A 121 -2.60 15.12 -5.87
C VAL A 121 -3.81 15.92 -6.40
N ALA A 122 -4.99 15.78 -5.78
CA ALA A 122 -6.23 16.42 -6.17
C ALA A 122 -6.50 16.32 -7.70
N PRO A 123 -6.74 15.11 -8.24
CA PRO A 123 -6.86 14.92 -9.69
C PRO A 123 -8.03 15.67 -10.33
N TRP A 124 -9.01 16.09 -9.54
CA TRP A 124 -10.15 16.91 -9.98
C TRP A 124 -9.80 18.37 -10.30
N VAL A 125 -8.56 18.80 -10.06
CA VAL A 125 -8.06 20.13 -10.40
C VAL A 125 -7.47 20.12 -11.81
N TRP A 126 -7.60 21.24 -12.54
CA TRP A 126 -7.05 21.42 -13.88
C TRP A 126 -5.56 21.02 -13.95
N GLY A 127 -5.17 20.39 -15.06
CA GLY A 127 -3.80 19.95 -15.31
C GLY A 127 -3.57 18.45 -15.00
N SER A 128 -4.56 17.73 -14.47
CA SER A 128 -4.52 16.29 -14.34
C SER A 128 -4.91 15.60 -15.66
N LEU A 129 -4.29 14.44 -15.95
CA LEU A 129 -4.60 13.65 -17.14
C LEU A 129 -6.03 13.07 -17.10
N ASN A 130 -6.53 12.77 -15.90
CA ASN A 130 -7.89 12.27 -15.66
C ASN A 130 -8.41 12.87 -14.34
N PRO A 131 -9.63 13.48 -14.34
CA PRO A 131 -10.13 14.16 -13.17
C PRO A 131 -10.63 13.24 -12.05
N VAL A 132 -10.78 11.96 -12.30
CA VAL A 132 -11.36 10.99 -11.35
C VAL A 132 -10.42 9.82 -11.07
N VAL A 133 -9.85 9.22 -12.11
CA VAL A 133 -9.09 7.97 -11.97
C VAL A 133 -7.60 8.24 -12.16
N ASN A 134 -6.82 7.90 -11.14
CA ASN A 134 -5.37 7.84 -11.19
C ASN A 134 -4.87 6.52 -10.57
N GLU A 135 -3.56 6.32 -10.55
CA GLU A 135 -2.94 5.10 -10.01
C GLU A 135 -3.30 4.83 -8.55
N HIS A 136 -3.45 5.85 -7.71
CA HIS A 136 -3.81 5.68 -6.29
C HIS A 136 -5.18 5.02 -6.14
N LEU A 137 -6.17 5.47 -6.92
CA LEU A 137 -7.51 4.88 -6.88
C LEU A 137 -7.50 3.44 -7.39
N VAL A 138 -6.76 3.16 -8.47
CA VAL A 138 -6.65 1.80 -9.02
C VAL A 138 -5.99 0.86 -8.01
N TYR A 139 -4.87 1.26 -7.40
CA TYR A 139 -4.22 0.44 -6.37
C TYR A 139 -5.09 0.26 -5.12
N ALA A 140 -5.84 1.27 -4.71
CA ALA A 140 -6.77 1.14 -3.59
C ALA A 140 -7.86 0.08 -3.85
N LEU A 141 -8.43 0.06 -5.05
CA LEU A 141 -9.40 -0.97 -5.45
C LEU A 141 -8.77 -2.37 -5.47
N VAL A 142 -7.55 -2.49 -5.97
CA VAL A 142 -6.81 -3.77 -5.96
C VAL A 142 -6.52 -4.22 -4.53
N LEU A 143 -6.14 -3.31 -3.62
CA LEU A 143 -5.91 -3.63 -2.21
C LEU A 143 -7.17 -4.17 -1.54
N ILE A 144 -8.35 -3.63 -1.85
CA ILE A 144 -9.63 -4.14 -1.38
C ILE A 144 -9.92 -5.54 -1.95
N LEU A 145 -9.64 -5.75 -3.24
CA LEU A 145 -9.87 -7.02 -3.91
C LEU A 145 -9.06 -8.18 -3.32
N ILE A 146 -7.82 -7.93 -2.89
CA ILE A 146 -6.88 -8.95 -2.38
C ILE A 146 -7.48 -9.75 -1.20
N PRO A 147 -7.91 -9.16 -0.08
CA PRO A 147 -8.50 -9.92 1.02
C PRO A 147 -9.87 -10.50 0.67
N LEU A 148 -10.68 -9.83 -0.14
CA LEU A 148 -12.00 -10.32 -0.56
C LEU A 148 -11.92 -11.61 -1.37
N THR A 149 -10.84 -11.79 -2.13
CA THR A 149 -10.61 -12.99 -2.97
C THR A 149 -9.69 -14.01 -2.31
N SER A 150 -9.24 -13.77 -1.08
CA SER A 150 -8.22 -14.59 -0.39
C SER A 150 -6.95 -14.80 -1.24
N ALA A 151 -6.52 -13.78 -1.98
CA ALA A 151 -5.36 -13.86 -2.88
C ALA A 151 -4.04 -14.16 -2.14
N GLY A 152 -3.99 -13.97 -0.81
CA GLY A 152 -2.87 -14.36 0.05
C GLY A 152 -2.61 -15.87 0.13
N ASP A 153 -3.62 -16.68 -0.14
CA ASP A 153 -3.54 -18.15 -0.08
C ASP A 153 -2.87 -18.76 -1.33
N THR A 154 -2.81 -18.01 -2.42
CA THR A 154 -2.20 -18.43 -3.67
C THR A 154 -0.87 -17.71 -3.86
N LEU A 155 0.21 -18.46 -4.09
CA LEU A 155 1.58 -17.92 -4.17
C LEU A 155 1.99 -17.12 -2.92
N GLY A 156 1.50 -17.52 -1.74
CA GLY A 156 1.79 -16.84 -0.47
C GLY A 156 1.60 -17.75 0.74
N LEU A 157 1.82 -17.18 1.91
CA LEU A 157 1.74 -17.85 3.21
C LEU A 157 0.36 -17.71 3.88
N GLY A 158 -0.65 -17.19 3.16
CA GLY A 158 -1.97 -16.87 3.73
C GLY A 158 -2.67 -18.06 4.38
N SER A 159 -2.64 -19.23 3.75
CA SER A 159 -3.24 -20.44 4.30
C SER A 159 -2.57 -20.88 5.62
N TRP A 160 -1.24 -20.83 5.68
CA TRP A 160 -0.47 -21.10 6.89
C TRP A 160 -0.78 -20.05 7.98
N TRP A 161 -0.76 -18.77 7.62
CA TRP A 161 -1.05 -17.65 8.52
C TRP A 161 -2.40 -17.78 9.22
N LYS A 162 -3.45 -18.10 8.45
CA LYS A 162 -4.80 -18.31 8.95
C LYS A 162 -4.92 -19.49 9.92
N GLY A 163 -3.99 -20.45 9.87
CA GLY A 163 -3.92 -21.60 10.78
C GLY A 163 -3.34 -21.28 12.15
N LEU A 164 -2.71 -20.12 12.32
CA LEU A 164 -2.10 -19.74 13.61
C LEU A 164 -3.18 -19.43 14.65
N GLY A 165 -3.02 -19.96 15.86
CA GLY A 165 -3.99 -19.82 16.94
C GLY A 165 -4.31 -18.37 17.34
N LEU A 166 -3.35 -17.45 17.22
CA LEU A 166 -3.57 -16.02 17.43
C LEU A 166 -4.46 -15.43 16.33
N VAL A 167 -4.20 -15.78 15.07
CA VAL A 167 -4.91 -15.24 13.91
C VAL A 167 -6.36 -15.73 13.86
N THR A 168 -6.59 -17.00 14.27
CA THR A 168 -7.95 -17.54 14.38
C THR A 168 -8.81 -16.83 15.42
N LYS A 169 -8.20 -16.27 16.48
CA LYS A 169 -8.85 -15.48 17.52
C LYS A 169 -9.07 -14.01 17.12
N LEU A 170 -8.29 -13.51 16.17
CA LEU A 170 -8.28 -12.10 15.75
C LEU A 170 -8.54 -12.00 14.24
N PRO A 171 -9.81 -12.09 13.79
CA PRO A 171 -10.16 -12.15 12.36
C PRO A 171 -9.70 -10.97 11.51
N PHE A 172 -9.36 -9.84 12.11
CA PHE A 172 -8.82 -8.67 11.39
C PHE A 172 -7.38 -8.87 10.91
N LEU A 173 -6.67 -9.89 11.44
CA LEU A 173 -5.32 -10.25 11.01
C LEU A 173 -5.30 -11.16 9.75
N ILE A 174 -6.46 -11.55 9.24
CA ILE A 174 -6.56 -12.46 8.09
C ILE A 174 -6.32 -11.73 6.78
#